data_3cb8d774d87d1c52e9c4d4b507d82cfe
#
_entry.id   3cb8d774d87d1c52e9c4d4b507d82cfe
#
_cell.length_a   1.000
_cell.length_b   1.000
_cell.length_c   1.000
_cell.angle_alpha   90.00
_cell.angle_beta   90.00
_cell.angle_gamma   90.00
#
_symmetry.space_group_name_H-M   'P 1'
#
loop_
_entity.id
_entity.type
_entity.pdbx_description
1 polymer ?
#
loop_
_entity_poly.entity_id
_entity_poly.type
_entity_poly.pdbx_seq_one_letter_code
_entity_poly.pdbx_strand_id
1 'polypeptide(L)'
;MCIRDRYYLGPSPAREGQVIGSAGPTTSSRMDKYTPEMLDKGLKGMVGKGKRSPEVIEAMKRNGAVYFAAVGGAGALLSKCIKKAEVIAYDDLGTEAIRKLEIENLPVIVVIDKDGNNLYETAKEKWKK
;
A
#
# COMPACT_ATOMS: atom_id res chain seq x y z
N MET A 1 -15.65 -0.88 6.57
CA MET A 1 -14.25 -0.63 6.19
C MET A 1 -13.33 -1.55 6.97
N CYS A 2 -12.52 -2.28 6.27
CA CYS A 2 -11.60 -3.21 6.91
C CYS A 2 -10.36 -2.50 7.41
N ILE A 3 -10.15 -2.46 8.72
CA ILE A 3 -8.89 -2.02 9.34
C ILE A 3 -7.75 -2.97 8.96
N ARG A 4 -8.01 -3.90 8.06
CA ARG A 4 -7.10 -4.96 7.64
C ARG A 4 -6.25 -4.60 6.43
N ASP A 5 -6.50 -3.43 5.83
CA ASP A 5 -5.80 -3.01 4.64
C ASP A 5 -5.00 -1.75 4.89
N ARG A 6 -3.83 -1.66 4.27
CA ARG A 6 -2.94 -0.53 4.43
C ARG A 6 -2.38 -0.06 3.10
N TYR A 7 -2.49 1.23 2.85
CA TYR A 7 -1.88 1.87 1.69
C TYR A 7 -0.64 2.66 2.16
N TYR A 8 0.52 2.27 1.66
CA TYR A 8 1.76 3.00 1.87
C TYR A 8 1.84 4.14 0.88
N LEU A 9 1.31 5.28 1.28
CA LEU A 9 1.26 6.45 0.40
C LEU A 9 2.03 7.61 1.01
N GLY A 10 2.57 8.46 0.12
CA GLY A 10 3.20 9.72 0.49
C GLY A 10 2.38 10.87 -0.06
N PRO A 11 1.32 11.28 0.63
CA PRO A 11 0.45 12.33 0.10
C PRO A 11 1.12 13.69 0.18
N SER A 12 0.82 14.55 -0.80
CA SER A 12 1.09 15.98 -0.64
C SER A 12 -0.05 16.64 0.14
N PRO A 13 0.18 17.81 0.74
CA PRO A 13 -0.90 18.54 1.44
C PRO A 13 -2.07 18.82 0.49
N ALA A 14 -3.29 18.66 1.02
CA ALA A 14 -4.50 18.97 0.27
C ALA A 14 -4.57 20.48 0.02
N ARG A 15 -4.98 20.85 -1.19
CA ARG A 15 -5.35 22.22 -1.52
C ARG A 15 -6.78 22.48 -1.07
N GLU A 16 -7.16 23.75 -1.01
CA GLU A 16 -8.52 24.13 -0.71
C GLU A 16 -9.51 23.42 -1.65
N GLY A 17 -10.53 22.80 -1.07
CA GLY A 17 -11.54 22.04 -1.83
C GLY A 17 -11.15 20.60 -2.17
N GLN A 18 -9.96 20.16 -1.80
CA GLN A 18 -9.52 18.78 -2.04
C GLN A 18 -9.59 17.91 -0.78
N VAL A 19 -9.96 16.66 -0.95
CA VAL A 19 -9.96 15.65 0.14
C VAL A 19 -8.54 15.33 0.57
N ILE A 20 -7.65 15.18 -0.41
CA ILE A 20 -6.23 14.86 -0.21
C ILE A 20 -5.44 15.44 -1.38
N GLY A 21 -4.17 15.70 -1.20
CA GLY A 21 -3.29 16.08 -2.29
C GLY A 21 -2.92 14.88 -3.16
N SER A 22 -1.84 15.00 -3.93
CA SER A 22 -1.34 13.86 -4.72
C SER A 22 -1.12 12.64 -3.81
N ALA A 23 -1.64 11.48 -4.20
CA ALA A 23 -1.68 10.28 -3.37
C ALA A 23 -0.96 9.11 -4.05
N GLY A 24 0.31 9.32 -4.41
CA GLY A 24 1.14 8.28 -5.02
C GLY A 24 1.66 7.27 -4.02
N PRO A 25 1.91 6.02 -4.48
CA PRO A 25 2.48 5.00 -3.61
C PRO A 25 3.92 5.34 -3.24
N THR A 26 4.28 5.10 -1.98
CA THR A 26 5.67 5.17 -1.53
C THR A 26 6.29 3.77 -1.45
N THR A 27 7.61 3.71 -1.28
CA THR A 27 8.35 2.45 -1.19
C THR A 27 7.94 1.69 0.06
N SER A 28 7.36 0.50 -0.14
CA SER A 28 6.83 -0.32 0.96
C SER A 28 7.92 -0.97 1.81
N SER A 29 9.10 -1.21 1.26
CA SER A 29 10.20 -1.90 1.94
C SER A 29 10.68 -1.20 3.21
N ARG A 30 10.44 0.09 3.34
CA ARG A 30 10.75 0.84 4.56
C ARG A 30 10.00 0.33 5.78
N MET A 31 8.85 -0.32 5.56
CA MET A 31 8.01 -0.86 6.62
C MET A 31 8.22 -2.36 6.83
N ASP A 32 9.10 -3.01 6.08
CA ASP A 32 9.29 -4.46 6.12
C ASP A 32 9.68 -4.97 7.50
N LYS A 33 10.40 -4.18 8.27
CA LYS A 33 10.80 -4.52 9.64
C LYS A 33 9.59 -4.76 10.56
N TYR A 34 8.51 -4.01 10.35
CA TYR A 34 7.31 -4.04 11.21
C TYR A 34 6.17 -4.88 10.61
N THR A 35 6.22 -5.13 9.32
CA THR A 35 5.10 -5.73 8.58
C THR A 35 4.76 -7.15 9.01
N PRO A 36 5.73 -8.07 9.28
CA PRO A 36 5.38 -9.42 9.73
C PRO A 36 4.53 -9.41 11.00
N GLU A 37 4.86 -8.57 11.98
CA GLU A 37 4.08 -8.45 13.21
C GLU A 37 2.67 -7.93 12.93
N MET A 38 2.54 -6.95 12.04
CA MET A 38 1.23 -6.41 11.65
C MET A 38 0.37 -7.44 10.94
N LEU A 39 0.97 -8.26 10.08
CA LEU A 39 0.29 -9.36 9.41
C LEU A 39 -0.22 -10.38 10.40
N ASP A 40 0.59 -10.73 11.40
CA ASP A 40 0.19 -11.65 12.47
C ASP A 40 -0.95 -11.08 13.33
N LYS A 41 -1.09 -9.76 13.39
CA LYS A 41 -2.16 -9.07 14.11
C LYS A 41 -3.43 -8.82 13.27
N GLY A 42 -3.45 -9.28 12.01
CA GLY A 42 -4.65 -9.24 11.19
C GLY A 42 -4.62 -8.37 9.95
N LEU A 43 -3.48 -7.78 9.61
CA LEU A 43 -3.34 -7.06 8.35
C LEU A 43 -3.49 -8.05 7.18
N LYS A 44 -4.36 -7.75 6.21
CA LYS A 44 -4.69 -8.67 5.11
C LYS A 44 -4.35 -8.11 3.72
N GLY A 45 -4.38 -6.81 3.55
CA GLY A 45 -4.10 -6.17 2.28
C GLY A 45 -3.09 -5.06 2.43
N MET A 46 -2.18 -4.95 1.47
CA MET A 46 -1.18 -3.89 1.43
C MET A 46 -1.12 -3.32 0.02
N VAL A 47 -1.10 -2.01 -0.09
CA VAL A 47 -0.95 -1.31 -1.37
C VAL A 47 0.28 -0.42 -1.29
N GLY A 48 1.14 -0.50 -2.27
CA GLY A 48 2.36 0.31 -2.31
C GLY A 48 3.15 0.09 -3.58
N LYS A 49 4.44 0.25 -3.52
CA LYS A 49 5.34 -0.05 -4.64
C LYS A 49 6.65 -0.66 -4.15
N GLY A 50 7.33 -1.35 -5.05
CA GLY A 50 8.63 -1.94 -4.79
C GLY A 50 8.56 -3.33 -4.18
N LYS A 51 9.71 -3.93 -4.04
CA LYS A 51 9.85 -5.29 -3.51
C LYS A 51 9.62 -5.34 -2.01
N ARG A 52 9.28 -6.52 -1.52
CA ARG A 52 9.15 -6.81 -0.10
C ARG A 52 10.23 -7.82 0.31
N SER A 53 10.60 -7.82 1.59
CA SER A 53 11.59 -8.76 2.12
C SER A 53 11.04 -10.20 2.17
N PRO A 54 11.93 -11.22 2.17
CA PRO A 54 11.49 -12.61 2.33
C PRO A 54 10.66 -12.86 3.59
N GLU A 55 10.98 -12.19 4.69
CA GLU A 55 10.25 -12.29 5.96
C GLU A 55 8.80 -11.80 5.81
N VAL A 56 8.59 -10.73 5.05
CA VAL A 56 7.25 -10.21 4.76
C VAL A 56 6.47 -11.21 3.93
N ILE A 57 7.08 -11.78 2.88
CA ILE A 57 6.43 -12.76 2.02
C ILE A 57 6.03 -14.00 2.82
N GLU A 58 6.90 -14.48 3.69
CA GLU A 58 6.62 -15.63 4.55
C GLU A 58 5.44 -15.35 5.50
N ALA A 59 5.40 -14.16 6.10
CA ALA A 59 4.30 -13.74 6.95
C ALA A 59 2.99 -13.60 6.15
N MET A 60 3.05 -13.14 4.91
CA MET A 60 1.89 -13.08 4.01
C MET A 60 1.31 -14.46 3.72
N LYS A 61 2.16 -15.44 3.44
CA LYS A 61 1.72 -16.83 3.23
C LYS A 61 1.05 -17.39 4.47
N ARG A 62 1.66 -17.19 5.63
CA ARG A 62 1.14 -17.66 6.92
C ARG A 62 -0.23 -17.06 7.25
N ASN A 63 -0.46 -15.82 6.87
CA ASN A 63 -1.68 -15.07 7.20
C ASN A 63 -2.68 -14.94 6.05
N GLY A 64 -2.35 -15.43 4.85
CA GLY A 64 -3.21 -15.31 3.69
C GLY A 64 -3.41 -13.87 3.21
N ALA A 65 -2.37 -13.04 3.30
CA ALA A 65 -2.41 -11.64 2.91
C ALA A 65 -1.96 -11.43 1.45
N VAL A 66 -2.37 -10.32 0.86
CA VAL A 66 -2.09 -9.96 -0.53
C VAL A 66 -1.41 -8.59 -0.59
N TYR A 67 -0.43 -8.45 -1.47
CA TYR A 67 0.25 -7.19 -1.74
C TYR A 67 -0.09 -6.69 -3.15
N PHE A 68 -0.61 -5.48 -3.23
CA PHE A 68 -0.98 -4.83 -4.47
C PHE A 68 0.02 -3.72 -4.79
N ALA A 69 0.39 -3.58 -6.06
CA ALA A 69 1.17 -2.44 -6.52
C ALA A 69 0.25 -1.37 -7.10
N ALA A 70 0.44 -0.14 -6.67
CA ALA A 70 -0.15 1.03 -7.32
C ALA A 70 0.88 1.65 -8.26
N VAL A 71 0.41 2.32 -9.31
CA VAL A 71 1.29 2.91 -10.33
C VAL A 71 2.00 4.14 -9.77
N GLY A 72 3.33 4.14 -9.78
CA GLY A 72 4.13 5.30 -9.42
C GLY A 72 3.98 6.42 -10.46
N GLY A 73 4.05 7.67 -10.01
CA GLY A 73 3.90 8.83 -10.88
C GLY A 73 2.44 9.22 -11.19
N ALA A 74 1.47 8.42 -10.79
CA ALA A 74 0.05 8.67 -11.02
C ALA A 74 -0.67 9.22 -9.78
N GLY A 75 0.06 9.89 -8.87
CA GLY A 75 -0.49 10.34 -7.60
C GLY A 75 -1.70 11.27 -7.70
N ALA A 76 -1.70 12.16 -8.69
CA ALA A 76 -2.84 13.06 -8.94
C ALA A 76 -4.07 12.29 -9.41
N LEU A 77 -3.90 11.27 -10.24
CA LEU A 77 -4.99 10.41 -10.69
C LEU A 77 -5.51 9.53 -9.54
N LEU A 78 -4.61 8.94 -8.77
CA LEU A 78 -4.96 8.10 -7.62
C LEU A 78 -5.71 8.88 -6.54
N SER A 79 -5.39 10.17 -6.35
CA SER A 79 -6.07 11.01 -5.38
C SER A 79 -7.57 11.15 -5.67
N LYS A 80 -7.97 11.07 -6.93
CA LYS A 80 -9.38 11.12 -7.35
C LYS A 80 -10.17 9.89 -6.90
N CYS A 81 -9.49 8.79 -6.62
CA CYS A 81 -10.11 7.56 -6.12
C CYS A 81 -10.34 7.60 -4.61
N ILE A 82 -9.80 8.60 -3.92
CA ILE A 82 -9.95 8.79 -2.49
C ILE A 82 -11.10 9.77 -2.26
N LYS A 83 -12.20 9.28 -1.72
CA LYS A 83 -13.44 10.06 -1.53
C LYS A 83 -13.50 10.77 -0.18
N LYS A 84 -12.89 10.18 0.85
CA LYS A 84 -12.77 10.76 2.18
C LYS A 84 -11.42 10.43 2.78
N ALA A 85 -10.88 11.33 3.58
CA ALA A 85 -9.65 11.13 4.33
C ALA A 85 -9.80 11.72 5.72
N GLU A 86 -9.49 10.94 6.75
CA GLU A 86 -9.58 11.34 8.15
C GLU A 86 -8.29 10.97 8.86
N VAL A 87 -7.65 11.93 9.53
CA VAL A 87 -6.48 11.65 10.35
C VAL A 87 -6.94 10.96 11.63
N ILE A 88 -6.42 9.77 11.91
CA ILE A 88 -6.77 8.98 13.08
C ILE A 88 -5.64 8.87 14.09
N ALA A 89 -4.40 9.16 13.70
CA ALA A 89 -3.24 9.14 14.61
C ALA A 89 -2.12 9.99 14.03
N TYR A 90 -1.26 10.50 14.91
CA TYR A 90 -0.07 11.28 14.57
C TYR A 90 -0.37 12.54 13.74
N ASP A 91 -1.42 13.28 14.10
CA ASP A 91 -1.82 14.51 13.42
C ASP A 91 -0.68 15.54 13.34
N ASP A 92 0.17 15.60 14.36
CA ASP A 92 1.36 16.45 14.41
C ASP A 92 2.39 16.15 13.32
N LEU A 93 2.34 14.97 12.70
CA LEU A 93 3.25 14.59 11.62
C LEU A 93 2.78 15.04 10.24
N GLY A 94 1.64 15.73 10.13
CA GLY A 94 1.13 16.25 8.87
C GLY A 94 0.90 15.16 7.82
N THR A 95 1.63 15.21 6.72
CA THR A 95 1.48 14.23 5.63
C THR A 95 1.93 12.81 6.02
N GLU A 96 2.72 12.66 7.08
CA GLU A 96 3.16 11.36 7.62
C GLU A 96 2.17 10.79 8.65
N ALA A 97 1.05 11.45 8.91
CA ALA A 97 0.02 10.96 9.82
C ALA A 97 -0.66 9.70 9.29
N ILE A 98 -1.23 8.93 10.21
CA ILE A 98 -2.06 7.78 9.83
C ILE A 98 -3.47 8.28 9.54
N ARG A 99 -3.97 7.98 8.36
CA ARG A 99 -5.30 8.38 7.91
C ARG A 99 -6.17 7.18 7.58
N LYS A 100 -7.45 7.34 7.86
CA LYS A 100 -8.49 6.45 7.36
C LYS A 100 -8.98 7.00 6.03
N LEU A 101 -8.90 6.19 4.99
CA LEU A 101 -9.30 6.58 3.64
C LEU A 101 -10.52 5.80 3.20
N GLU A 102 -11.45 6.49 2.55
CA GLU A 102 -12.52 5.85 1.79
C GLU A 102 -12.14 5.94 0.32
N ILE A 103 -11.96 4.77 -0.30
CA ILE A 103 -11.51 4.68 -1.69
C ILE A 103 -12.58 4.05 -2.56
N GLU A 104 -12.56 4.42 -3.85
CA GLU A 104 -13.47 3.88 -4.86
C GLU A 104 -12.70 3.71 -6.17
N ASN A 105 -12.76 2.50 -6.74
CA ASN A 105 -12.14 2.17 -8.03
C ASN A 105 -10.62 2.47 -8.10
N LEU A 106 -9.90 2.24 -7.02
CA LEU A 106 -8.45 2.42 -7.00
C LEU A 106 -7.78 1.35 -7.88
N PRO A 107 -7.09 1.73 -8.97
CA PRO A 107 -6.44 0.76 -9.84
C PRO A 107 -5.17 0.23 -9.20
N VAL A 108 -5.12 -1.08 -8.97
CA VAL A 108 -3.95 -1.77 -8.41
C VAL A 108 -3.74 -3.11 -9.10
N ILE A 109 -2.52 -3.62 -9.02
CA ILE A 109 -2.13 -4.92 -9.60
C ILE A 109 -1.68 -5.83 -8.46
N VAL A 110 -2.19 -7.07 -8.43
CA VAL A 110 -1.71 -8.07 -7.47
C VAL A 110 -0.28 -8.43 -7.83
N VAL A 111 0.66 -8.16 -6.94
CA VAL A 111 2.09 -8.42 -7.13
C VAL A 111 2.54 -9.65 -6.36
N ILE A 112 2.09 -9.78 -5.12
CA ILE A 112 2.35 -10.94 -4.28
C ILE A 112 1.01 -11.46 -3.77
N ASP A 113 0.67 -12.69 -4.12
CA ASP A 113 -0.58 -13.31 -3.70
C ASP A 113 -0.43 -14.03 -2.35
N LYS A 114 -1.53 -14.60 -1.87
CA LYS A 114 -1.56 -15.33 -0.59
C LYS A 114 -0.65 -16.57 -0.56
N ASP A 115 -0.28 -17.10 -1.71
CA ASP A 115 0.57 -18.29 -1.84
C ASP A 115 2.05 -17.91 -1.97
N GLY A 116 2.38 -16.63 -1.93
CA GLY A 116 3.74 -16.12 -2.00
C GLY A 116 4.29 -16.00 -3.42
N ASN A 117 3.45 -16.14 -4.45
CA ASN A 117 3.86 -15.91 -5.84
C ASN A 117 4.18 -14.42 -6.01
N ASN A 118 5.43 -14.12 -6.36
CA ASN A 118 5.95 -12.76 -6.43
C ASN A 118 6.19 -12.39 -7.89
N LEU A 119 5.37 -11.49 -8.43
CA LEU A 119 5.45 -11.07 -9.82
C LEU A 119 6.78 -10.39 -10.13
N TYR A 120 7.40 -9.70 -9.18
CA TYR A 120 8.73 -9.09 -9.36
C TYR A 120 9.81 -10.11 -9.67
N GLU A 121 9.68 -11.34 -9.18
CA GLU A 121 10.60 -12.42 -9.47
C GLU A 121 10.18 -13.20 -10.72
N THR A 122 8.92 -13.61 -10.80
CA THR A 122 8.42 -14.43 -11.90
C THR A 122 8.41 -13.70 -13.25
N ALA A 123 8.11 -12.40 -13.26
CA ALA A 123 8.12 -11.62 -14.50
C ALA A 123 9.51 -11.51 -15.11
N LYS A 124 10.54 -11.41 -14.28
CA LYS A 124 11.92 -11.38 -14.76
C LYS A 124 12.32 -12.67 -15.48
N GLU A 125 11.97 -13.80 -14.90
CA GLU A 125 12.24 -15.11 -15.48
C GLU A 125 11.49 -15.30 -16.81
N LYS A 126 10.22 -14.91 -16.84
CA LYS A 126 9.37 -15.04 -18.03
C LYS A 126 9.87 -14.22 -19.21
N TRP A 127 10.43 -13.04 -18.96
CA TRP A 127 10.90 -12.12 -19.99
C TRP A 127 12.42 -12.08 -20.15
N LYS A 128 13.13 -12.95 -19.48
CA LYS A 128 14.57 -13.08 -19.59
C LYS A 128 14.91 -13.68 -20.95
N LYS A 129 15.67 -12.94 -21.73
CA LYS A 129 16.19 -13.41 -23.01
C LYS A 129 17.56 -14.07 -22.84
#